data_d49d3d7a1613de59b6957696c38cb99d
#
_entry.id   d49d3d7a1613de59b6957696c38cb99d
#
_cell.length_a   1.000
_cell.length_b   1.000
_cell.length_c   1.000
_cell.angle_alpha   90.00
_cell.angle_beta   90.00
_cell.angle_gamma   90.00
#
_symmetry.space_group_name_H-M   'P 1'
#
loop_
_entity.id
_entity.type
_entity.pdbx_description
1 polymer ?
#
loop_
_entity_poly.entity_id
_entity_poly.type
_entity_poly.pdbx_seq_one_letter_code
_entity_poly.pdbx_strand_id
1 'polypeptide(L)'
;MKKRKIACLLLSLALLFSLAACAGNPGDDASTSASGNGSSGSGENPAQTTITFAINVGNCKEQNPEYYYAIQEFMKANSDVKIELVENATEEHNSLMQLYASTNELPDIFWLYEGDAGTFQKNGYLLPLNDFLDANPDISKAIPDSIETAYSDKDGTIYGLACSTFITGLWYNKAVFDACGVAYPTDNTTYEDMLAMLETFREKGYVGISQGALTNYSLWCWLGSFNRYGYSEKIDSVLSGKSSFAEFKPLLDKLAQLGEKGAFPENYSTIDYFEAKDLFKAGSAAMFNAGAWDAATVTESLGDNVGFWWGPTFSDSDSPQSTINQFANAPFVVSSAVADDAAKKDAVYRFLKFFYGKEGATIMSDYSTFSTANYDDLDSDNDNAGFLEVVKALGNGNTSASFAQPVSSLPSSVAEVIYDSIQSLISGSFTVDDAVADIDAAISRLE
;
A
#
# COMPACT_ATOMS: atom_id res chain seq x y z
N MET A 1 -43.64 32.70 16.06
CA MET A 1 -43.41 34.15 16.27
C MET A 1 -41.97 34.48 15.96
N LYS A 2 -41.78 35.50 15.08
CA LYS A 2 -40.55 36.28 14.73
C LYS A 2 -39.34 35.47 14.24
N LYS A 3 -39.12 35.26 12.94
CA LYS A 3 -38.54 36.16 11.90
C LYS A 3 -37.21 36.78 12.33
N ARG A 4 -36.12 36.30 11.72
CA ARG A 4 -35.06 37.18 11.16
C ARG A 4 -34.45 36.52 9.93
N LYS A 5 -34.83 37.08 8.78
CA LYS A 5 -34.18 37.01 7.46
C LYS A 5 -33.11 38.07 7.40
N ILE A 6 -32.26 37.98 6.31
CA ILE A 6 -31.38 39.01 5.76
C ILE A 6 -29.92 38.78 6.20
N ALA A 7 -28.90 38.65 5.34
CA ALA A 7 -28.76 39.17 4.00
C ALA A 7 -27.71 38.36 3.21
N CYS A 8 -28.09 37.92 2.03
CA CYS A 8 -27.16 37.80 0.88
C CYS A 8 -27.12 39.17 0.22
N LEU A 9 -25.95 39.72 -0.02
CA LEU A 9 -25.74 40.65 -1.16
C LEU A 9 -24.22 40.78 -1.46
N LEU A 10 -23.85 40.30 -2.62
CA LEU A 10 -23.04 40.98 -3.65
C LEU A 10 -21.72 41.66 -3.25
N LEU A 11 -20.61 41.05 -3.61
CA LEU A 11 -19.45 41.77 -4.12
C LEU A 11 -18.88 41.04 -5.31
N SER A 12 -19.49 41.27 -6.47
CA SER A 12 -18.88 41.10 -7.78
C SER A 12 -18.54 42.47 -8.32
N LEU A 13 -17.41 42.59 -8.96
CA LEU A 13 -16.97 43.66 -9.81
C LEU A 13 -15.82 44.53 -9.25
N ALA A 14 -14.61 44.24 -9.69
CA ALA A 14 -13.67 45.19 -10.25
C ALA A 14 -12.31 44.57 -10.52
N LEU A 15 -12.11 44.06 -11.71
CA LEU A 15 -10.79 43.83 -12.30
C LEU A 15 -10.88 44.18 -13.78
N LEU A 16 -10.56 45.43 -14.06
CA LEU A 16 -10.30 45.88 -15.42
C LEU A 16 -9.19 46.91 -15.41
N PHE A 17 -8.15 46.60 -16.18
CA PHE A 17 -7.19 47.50 -16.83
C PHE A 17 -6.11 48.18 -15.99
N SER A 18 -4.85 47.77 -16.28
CA SER A 18 -3.76 48.69 -16.59
C SER A 18 -2.72 48.02 -17.49
N LEU A 19 -2.99 48.10 -18.78
CA LEU A 19 -1.97 48.11 -19.83
C LEU A 19 -1.55 49.58 -19.99
N ALA A 20 -0.29 49.90 -19.74
CA ALA A 20 0.30 51.10 -20.26
C ALA A 20 1.73 50.81 -20.69
N ALA A 21 1.88 50.86 -21.99
CA ALA A 21 3.14 50.93 -22.70
C ALA A 21 3.86 52.25 -22.42
N CYS A 22 5.18 52.21 -22.40
CA CYS A 22 6.00 53.36 -22.75
C CYS A 22 7.20 52.87 -23.54
N ALA A 23 7.16 53.24 -24.83
CA ALA A 23 8.30 53.28 -25.74
C ALA A 23 9.01 54.62 -25.52
N GLY A 24 10.32 54.66 -25.75
CA GLY A 24 11.09 55.89 -25.81
C GLY A 24 12.58 55.64 -25.85
N ASN A 25 13.13 55.71 -27.00
CA ASN A 25 14.55 55.73 -27.41
C ASN A 25 15.02 57.22 -27.51
N PRO A 26 16.27 57.55 -27.91
CA PRO A 26 17.64 57.07 -27.69
C PRO A 26 18.61 58.22 -27.31
N GLY A 27 19.90 57.92 -27.13
CA GLY A 27 20.95 58.96 -27.15
C GLY A 27 22.22 58.54 -26.43
N ASP A 28 23.19 58.10 -27.20
CA ASP A 28 24.62 58.44 -27.34
C ASP A 28 25.46 58.74 -26.10
N ASP A 29 26.58 58.14 -25.89
CA ASP A 29 27.95 58.35 -26.35
C ASP A 29 29.00 57.70 -25.45
N ALA A 30 29.82 56.95 -26.10
CA ALA A 30 31.29 56.88 -26.12
C ALA A 30 32.11 56.68 -24.82
N SER A 31 32.90 55.64 -24.92
CA SER A 31 34.36 55.53 -24.82
C SER A 31 35.01 55.11 -23.50
N THR A 32 35.84 54.15 -23.74
CA THR A 32 37.22 53.82 -23.37
C THR A 32 37.46 52.79 -22.27
N SER A 33 37.89 51.66 -22.79
CA SER A 33 39.06 50.84 -22.44
C SER A 33 39.56 50.78 -20.99
N ALA A 34 39.61 49.58 -20.45
CA ALA A 34 40.90 49.03 -20.00
C ALA A 34 40.79 47.52 -19.71
N SER A 35 41.72 46.82 -20.28
CA SER A 35 42.13 45.45 -20.09
C SER A 35 42.26 45.05 -18.63
N GLY A 36 41.67 43.91 -18.25
CA GLY A 36 41.92 43.26 -16.99
C GLY A 36 41.66 41.75 -17.17
N ASN A 37 42.73 41.05 -17.53
CA ASN A 37 42.77 39.62 -17.65
C ASN A 37 42.59 38.99 -16.26
N GLY A 38 41.43 38.40 -15.97
CA GLY A 38 41.12 37.62 -14.78
C GLY A 38 40.42 36.38 -15.22
N SER A 39 41.17 35.32 -15.50
CA SER A 39 40.68 33.97 -15.68
C SER A 39 40.12 33.48 -14.34
N SER A 40 38.85 33.74 -14.11
CA SER A 40 38.08 32.98 -13.14
C SER A 40 37.52 31.80 -13.88
N GLY A 41 38.10 30.62 -13.65
CA GLY A 41 37.51 29.35 -14.04
C GLY A 41 36.12 29.29 -13.44
N SER A 42 35.10 29.51 -14.27
CA SER A 42 33.79 29.04 -14.04
C SER A 42 33.91 27.48 -14.06
N GLY A 43 33.96 26.86 -12.89
CA GLY A 43 33.65 25.47 -12.77
C GLY A 43 32.25 25.32 -13.34
N GLU A 44 32.16 24.84 -14.57
CA GLU A 44 30.89 24.28 -15.07
C GLU A 44 30.52 23.19 -14.09
N ASN A 45 29.46 23.42 -13.30
CA ASN A 45 28.77 22.31 -12.67
C ASN A 45 28.42 21.33 -13.80
N PRO A 46 28.80 20.06 -13.70
CA PRO A 46 28.41 19.09 -14.72
C PRO A 46 26.90 19.21 -14.94
N ALA A 47 26.49 19.19 -16.22
CA ALA A 47 25.08 19.31 -16.57
C ALA A 47 24.30 18.23 -15.81
N GLN A 48 23.43 18.70 -14.92
CA GLN A 48 22.66 17.82 -14.03
C GLN A 48 21.54 17.16 -14.83
N THR A 49 21.45 15.83 -14.81
CA THR A 49 20.34 15.08 -15.41
C THR A 49 19.11 15.25 -14.52
N THR A 50 18.04 15.79 -15.07
CA THR A 50 16.77 15.93 -14.33
C THR A 50 15.83 14.79 -14.72
N ILE A 51 15.31 14.10 -13.72
CA ILE A 51 14.21 13.13 -13.84
C ILE A 51 13.01 13.60 -13.01
N THR A 52 11.80 13.32 -13.51
CA THR A 52 10.55 13.65 -12.84
C THR A 52 10.01 12.41 -12.15
N PHE A 53 9.55 12.56 -10.90
CA PHE A 53 8.92 11.49 -10.14
C PHE A 53 7.56 11.93 -9.61
N ALA A 54 6.47 11.32 -10.12
CA ALA A 54 5.13 11.63 -9.67
C ALA A 54 4.61 10.63 -8.63
N ILE A 55 4.05 11.19 -7.55
CA ILE A 55 3.50 10.43 -6.42
C ILE A 55 2.07 10.85 -6.12
N ASN A 56 1.28 9.90 -5.60
CA ASN A 56 -0.16 10.03 -5.35
C ASN A 56 -0.51 10.68 -4.00
N VAL A 57 0.30 11.60 -3.51
CA VAL A 57 0.05 12.37 -2.29
C VAL A 57 0.36 13.84 -2.52
N GLY A 58 -0.39 14.73 -1.88
CA GLY A 58 -0.23 16.17 -2.04
C GLY A 58 0.93 16.76 -1.24
N ASN A 59 1.51 16.03 -0.29
CA ASN A 59 2.69 16.40 0.47
C ASN A 59 3.48 15.14 0.85
N CYS A 60 4.45 14.79 0.01
CA CYS A 60 5.24 13.57 0.17
C CYS A 60 6.01 13.55 1.49
N LYS A 61 6.59 14.68 1.89
CA LYS A 61 7.37 14.77 3.12
C LYS A 61 6.56 14.45 4.38
N GLU A 62 5.28 14.79 4.41
CA GLU A 62 4.41 14.56 5.56
C GLU A 62 3.67 13.23 5.47
N GLN A 63 3.27 12.81 4.26
CA GLN A 63 2.40 11.64 4.05
C GLN A 63 3.17 10.36 3.74
N ASN A 64 4.33 10.48 3.05
CA ASN A 64 5.24 9.36 2.75
C ASN A 64 6.70 9.80 2.96
N PRO A 65 7.09 10.11 4.22
CA PRO A 65 8.43 10.60 4.53
C PRO A 65 9.53 9.65 4.06
N GLU A 66 9.29 8.35 4.07
CA GLU A 66 10.22 7.33 3.59
C GLU A 66 10.60 7.54 2.12
N TYR A 67 9.65 7.84 1.25
CA TYR A 67 9.94 8.12 -0.17
C TYR A 67 10.63 9.47 -0.34
N TYR A 68 10.17 10.49 0.40
CA TYR A 68 10.79 11.80 0.35
C TYR A 68 12.26 11.73 0.74
N TYR A 69 12.59 11.10 1.87
CA TYR A 69 13.97 11.03 2.34
C TYR A 69 14.83 10.08 1.49
N ALA A 70 14.28 9.01 0.93
CA ALA A 70 14.99 8.18 -0.04
C ALA A 70 15.43 9.01 -1.27
N ILE A 71 14.53 9.87 -1.80
CA ILE A 71 14.85 10.78 -2.90
C ILE A 71 15.95 11.79 -2.49
N GLN A 72 15.86 12.39 -1.28
CA GLN A 72 16.83 13.37 -0.83
C GLN A 72 18.23 12.75 -0.63
N GLU A 73 18.32 11.58 0.01
CA GLU A 73 19.60 10.91 0.23
C GLU A 73 20.20 10.39 -1.08
N PHE A 74 19.38 9.92 -2.02
CA PHE A 74 19.86 9.61 -3.37
C PHE A 74 20.48 10.81 -4.06
N MET A 75 19.79 11.96 -4.11
CA MET A 75 20.32 13.20 -4.72
C MET A 75 21.58 13.70 -4.05
N LYS A 76 21.69 13.53 -2.73
CA LYS A 76 22.90 13.90 -1.97
C LYS A 76 24.09 13.03 -2.36
N ALA A 77 23.87 11.74 -2.60
CA ALA A 77 24.91 10.80 -3.05
C ALA A 77 25.21 10.92 -4.56
N ASN A 78 24.29 11.44 -5.36
CA ASN A 78 24.38 11.55 -6.82
C ASN A 78 24.13 13.02 -7.27
N SER A 79 25.10 13.88 -7.03
CA SER A 79 24.97 15.34 -7.29
C SER A 79 24.80 15.72 -8.77
N ASP A 80 25.04 14.78 -9.68
CA ASP A 80 24.81 14.88 -11.12
C ASP A 80 23.35 14.58 -11.53
N VAL A 81 22.50 14.12 -10.58
CA VAL A 81 21.08 13.86 -10.81
C VAL A 81 20.22 14.79 -9.96
N LYS A 82 19.17 15.32 -10.56
CA LYS A 82 18.09 16.03 -9.89
C LYS A 82 16.80 15.25 -10.04
N ILE A 83 16.09 14.98 -8.95
CA ILE A 83 14.73 14.44 -8.98
C ILE A 83 13.76 15.56 -8.70
N GLU A 84 12.88 15.86 -9.65
CA GLU A 84 11.75 16.76 -9.47
C GLU A 84 10.52 15.93 -9.08
N LEU A 85 10.11 16.10 -7.82
CA LEU A 85 8.94 15.41 -7.27
C LEU A 85 7.67 16.13 -7.73
N VAL A 86 6.75 15.40 -8.32
CA VAL A 86 5.43 15.86 -8.75
C VAL A 86 4.40 15.27 -7.78
N GLU A 87 3.87 16.11 -6.91
CA GLU A 87 2.95 15.70 -5.85
C GLU A 87 1.51 15.94 -6.31
N ASN A 88 0.70 14.89 -6.34
CA ASN A 88 -0.70 14.97 -6.76
C ASN A 88 -1.59 14.44 -5.64
N ALA A 89 -2.72 15.08 -5.38
CA ALA A 89 -3.71 14.51 -4.46
C ALA A 89 -4.16 13.13 -4.96
N THR A 90 -4.41 12.21 -4.04
CA THR A 90 -4.69 10.80 -4.36
C THR A 90 -5.83 10.64 -5.36
N GLU A 91 -6.92 11.41 -5.18
CA GLU A 91 -8.11 11.33 -6.02
C GLU A 91 -7.87 11.85 -7.45
N GLU A 92 -6.91 12.75 -7.63
CA GLU A 92 -6.58 13.37 -8.92
C GLU A 92 -5.48 12.61 -9.67
N HIS A 93 -4.59 11.96 -8.94
CA HIS A 93 -3.38 11.35 -9.49
C HIS A 93 -3.65 10.40 -10.67
N ASN A 94 -4.59 9.47 -10.52
CA ASN A 94 -4.91 8.51 -11.58
C ASN A 94 -5.40 9.20 -12.85
N SER A 95 -6.28 10.19 -12.72
CA SER A 95 -6.79 10.96 -13.85
C SER A 95 -5.69 11.75 -14.56
N LEU A 96 -4.72 12.29 -13.79
CA LEU A 96 -3.55 13.00 -14.33
C LEU A 96 -2.62 12.04 -15.08
N MET A 97 -2.35 10.84 -14.54
CA MET A 97 -1.52 9.84 -15.24
C MET A 97 -2.15 9.40 -16.56
N GLN A 98 -3.47 9.20 -16.60
CA GLN A 98 -4.19 8.87 -17.84
C GLN A 98 -4.14 10.04 -18.85
N LEU A 99 -4.28 11.29 -18.38
CA LEU A 99 -4.13 12.48 -19.24
C LEU A 99 -2.72 12.57 -19.80
N TYR A 100 -1.68 12.48 -18.96
CA TYR A 100 -0.29 12.56 -19.40
C TYR A 100 0.11 11.41 -20.33
N ALA A 101 -0.44 10.21 -20.15
CA ALA A 101 -0.28 9.11 -21.10
C ALA A 101 -0.84 9.47 -22.47
N SER A 102 -2.03 10.10 -22.52
CA SER A 102 -2.69 10.49 -23.77
C SER A 102 -1.98 11.62 -24.51
N THR A 103 -1.22 12.46 -23.81
CA THR A 103 -0.47 13.60 -24.36
C THR A 103 1.03 13.33 -24.56
N ASN A 104 1.52 12.13 -24.21
CA ASN A 104 2.94 11.75 -24.18
C ASN A 104 3.79 12.64 -23.23
N GLU A 105 3.21 12.99 -22.07
CA GLU A 105 3.83 13.85 -21.07
C GLU A 105 3.98 13.12 -19.71
N LEU A 106 4.01 11.78 -19.74
CA LEU A 106 4.21 10.97 -18.52
C LEU A 106 5.51 11.36 -17.80
N PRO A 107 5.49 11.48 -16.48
CA PRO A 107 6.71 11.58 -15.67
C PRO A 107 7.65 10.41 -15.92
N ASP A 108 8.94 10.61 -15.68
CA ASP A 108 9.94 9.55 -15.90
C ASP A 108 9.71 8.34 -14.99
N ILE A 109 9.38 8.58 -13.71
CA ILE A 109 8.94 7.58 -12.74
C ILE A 109 7.60 8.04 -12.16
N PHE A 110 6.67 7.12 -11.94
CA PHE A 110 5.41 7.49 -11.27
C PHE A 110 4.79 6.31 -10.53
N TRP A 111 4.06 6.63 -9.47
CA TRP A 111 3.14 5.71 -8.84
C TRP A 111 1.98 5.44 -9.81
N LEU A 112 1.60 4.19 -9.97
CA LEU A 112 0.49 3.81 -10.84
C LEU A 112 -0.52 2.99 -10.04
N TYR A 113 -1.80 3.35 -10.18
CA TYR A 113 -2.87 2.52 -9.62
C TYR A 113 -2.84 1.12 -10.25
N GLU A 114 -2.89 0.09 -9.42
CA GLU A 114 -2.72 -1.29 -9.86
C GLU A 114 -3.73 -1.72 -10.93
N GLY A 115 -4.99 -1.22 -10.83
CA GLY A 115 -6.04 -1.47 -11.81
C GLY A 115 -5.76 -0.90 -13.21
N ASP A 116 -4.89 0.09 -13.33
CA ASP A 116 -4.53 0.72 -14.62
C ASP A 116 -3.28 0.08 -15.26
N ALA A 117 -2.50 -0.70 -14.49
CA ALA A 117 -1.23 -1.25 -14.94
C ALA A 117 -1.35 -2.02 -16.25
N GLY A 118 -2.33 -2.90 -16.38
CA GLY A 118 -2.57 -3.68 -17.61
C GLY A 118 -2.92 -2.82 -18.84
N THR A 119 -3.60 -1.70 -18.65
CA THR A 119 -3.94 -0.75 -19.72
C THR A 119 -2.70 0.01 -20.17
N PHE A 120 -1.90 0.49 -19.24
CA PHE A 120 -0.64 1.20 -19.54
C PHE A 120 0.37 0.27 -20.24
N GLN A 121 0.49 -0.98 -19.83
CA GLN A 121 1.31 -2.00 -20.48
C GLN A 121 0.89 -2.23 -21.95
N LYS A 122 -0.40 -2.51 -22.17
CA LYS A 122 -0.94 -2.76 -23.52
C LYS A 122 -0.74 -1.61 -24.49
N ASN A 123 -0.76 -0.38 -24.00
CA ASN A 123 -0.57 0.83 -24.81
C ASN A 123 0.92 1.19 -25.00
N GLY A 124 1.85 0.44 -24.41
CA GLY A 124 3.29 0.67 -24.56
C GLY A 124 3.81 1.90 -23.82
N TYR A 125 3.12 2.35 -22.78
CA TYR A 125 3.51 3.53 -22.00
C TYR A 125 4.62 3.25 -20.99
N LEU A 126 4.87 1.97 -20.68
CA LEU A 126 5.79 1.55 -19.61
C LEU A 126 7.07 0.93 -20.17
N LEU A 127 8.19 1.23 -19.54
CA LEU A 127 9.48 0.61 -19.82
C LEU A 127 9.58 -0.72 -19.06
N PRO A 128 9.90 -1.85 -19.73
CA PRO A 128 10.21 -3.11 -19.06
C PRO A 128 11.39 -2.99 -18.12
N LEU A 129 11.29 -3.62 -16.94
CA LEU A 129 12.30 -3.59 -15.89
C LEU A 129 13.14 -4.88 -15.79
N ASN A 130 12.92 -5.86 -16.66
CA ASN A 130 13.69 -7.12 -16.65
C ASN A 130 15.20 -6.85 -16.78
N ASP A 131 15.64 -5.98 -17.71
CA ASP A 131 17.06 -5.61 -17.86
C ASP A 131 17.64 -4.98 -16.59
N PHE A 132 16.83 -4.21 -15.83
CA PHE A 132 17.23 -3.64 -14.56
C PHE A 132 17.44 -4.73 -13.50
N LEU A 133 16.51 -5.68 -13.39
CA LEU A 133 16.58 -6.79 -12.43
C LEU A 133 17.73 -7.74 -12.77
N ASP A 134 17.92 -8.08 -14.04
CA ASP A 134 19.03 -8.90 -14.51
C ASP A 134 20.41 -8.28 -14.20
N ALA A 135 20.50 -6.94 -14.28
CA ALA A 135 21.71 -6.20 -13.94
C ALA A 135 21.93 -6.05 -12.41
N ASN A 136 20.89 -6.29 -11.59
CA ASN A 136 20.92 -6.15 -10.14
C ASN A 136 20.37 -7.41 -9.43
N PRO A 137 21.04 -8.57 -9.57
CA PRO A 137 20.54 -9.86 -9.06
C PRO A 137 20.49 -9.95 -7.54
N ASP A 138 21.15 -9.06 -6.82
CA ASP A 138 21.07 -8.89 -5.37
C ASP A 138 19.70 -8.33 -4.96
N ILE A 139 19.16 -7.38 -5.73
CA ILE A 139 17.83 -6.82 -5.52
C ILE A 139 16.77 -7.86 -5.90
N SER A 140 16.86 -8.45 -7.10
CA SER A 140 15.88 -9.46 -7.54
C SER A 140 15.76 -10.62 -6.54
N LYS A 141 16.89 -11.12 -5.99
CA LYS A 141 16.86 -12.17 -4.96
C LYS A 141 16.28 -11.73 -3.62
N ALA A 142 16.33 -10.45 -3.31
CA ALA A 142 15.77 -9.91 -2.07
C ALA A 142 14.25 -9.63 -2.18
N ILE A 143 13.73 -9.50 -3.40
CA ILE A 143 12.29 -9.33 -3.65
C ILE A 143 11.67 -10.74 -3.73
N PRO A 144 10.61 -11.05 -2.93
CA PRO A 144 9.88 -12.30 -3.09
C PRO A 144 9.30 -12.46 -4.50
N ASP A 145 9.41 -13.64 -5.11
CA ASP A 145 8.99 -13.90 -6.51
C ASP A 145 7.56 -13.41 -6.80
N SER A 146 6.64 -13.60 -5.87
CA SER A 146 5.25 -13.16 -6.01
C SER A 146 5.07 -11.64 -6.02
N ILE A 147 5.99 -10.90 -5.39
CA ILE A 147 6.00 -9.45 -5.36
C ILE A 147 6.71 -8.90 -6.59
N GLU A 148 7.82 -9.52 -6.98
CA GLU A 148 8.57 -9.17 -8.19
C GLU A 148 7.70 -9.31 -9.46
N THR A 149 6.89 -10.37 -9.52
CA THR A 149 6.03 -10.67 -10.68
C THR A 149 4.63 -10.07 -10.59
N ALA A 150 4.28 -9.36 -9.51
CA ALA A 150 2.94 -8.80 -9.31
C ALA A 150 2.48 -7.89 -10.47
N TYR A 151 3.43 -7.21 -11.09
CA TYR A 151 3.18 -6.29 -12.22
C TYR A 151 3.87 -6.76 -13.50
N SER A 152 3.79 -8.05 -13.77
CA SER A 152 4.25 -8.66 -15.00
C SER A 152 3.09 -9.01 -15.93
N ASP A 153 3.41 -9.15 -17.23
CA ASP A 153 2.49 -9.78 -18.16
C ASP A 153 2.64 -11.32 -18.14
N LYS A 154 1.77 -11.99 -18.88
CA LYS A 154 1.79 -13.45 -19.02
C LYS A 154 3.06 -14.01 -19.67
N ASP A 155 3.84 -13.18 -20.34
CA ASP A 155 5.09 -13.56 -21.00
C ASP A 155 6.30 -13.30 -20.07
N GLY A 156 6.05 -12.86 -18.83
CA GLY A 156 7.06 -12.63 -17.79
C GLY A 156 7.77 -11.27 -17.93
N THR A 157 7.23 -10.34 -18.70
CA THR A 157 7.76 -8.98 -18.80
C THR A 157 7.30 -8.17 -17.60
N ILE A 158 8.21 -7.68 -16.78
CA ILE A 158 7.95 -6.90 -15.56
C ILE A 158 7.93 -5.42 -15.93
N TYR A 159 6.81 -4.73 -15.72
CA TYR A 159 6.63 -3.32 -16.06
C TYR A 159 6.60 -2.37 -14.85
N GLY A 160 6.61 -2.90 -13.65
CA GLY A 160 6.66 -2.12 -12.42
C GLY A 160 7.13 -2.96 -11.26
N LEU A 161 7.64 -2.31 -10.24
CA LEU A 161 7.95 -2.94 -8.97
C LEU A 161 7.13 -2.26 -7.88
N ALA A 162 6.59 -3.05 -6.96
CA ALA A 162 5.86 -2.50 -5.83
C ALA A 162 6.66 -1.41 -5.12
N CYS A 163 6.02 -0.31 -4.73
CA CYS A 163 6.71 0.76 -4.02
C CYS A 163 7.04 0.39 -2.56
N SER A 164 6.30 -0.57 -2.01
CA SER A 164 6.47 -1.15 -0.68
C SER A 164 5.70 -2.46 -0.61
N THR A 165 5.66 -3.11 0.54
CA THR A 165 4.79 -4.26 0.75
C THR A 165 3.72 -3.97 1.80
N PHE A 166 2.51 -4.47 1.55
CA PHE A 166 1.48 -4.55 2.57
C PHE A 166 1.66 -5.84 3.37
N ILE A 167 1.57 -5.70 4.68
CA ILE A 167 1.59 -6.82 5.62
C ILE A 167 0.35 -6.68 6.48
N THR A 168 -0.49 -7.72 6.55
CA THR A 168 -1.77 -7.67 7.24
C THR A 168 -1.93 -8.83 8.22
N GLY A 169 -2.68 -8.58 9.31
CA GLY A 169 -2.89 -9.56 10.35
C GLY A 169 -3.79 -9.02 11.45
N LEU A 170 -3.54 -9.50 12.64
CA LEU A 170 -4.21 -9.05 13.86
C LEU A 170 -3.18 -8.41 14.80
N TRP A 171 -3.32 -7.12 15.04
CA TRP A 171 -2.70 -6.50 16.20
C TRP A 171 -3.36 -7.04 17.45
N TYR A 172 -2.61 -7.27 18.53
CA TYR A 172 -3.18 -7.64 19.81
C TYR A 172 -2.61 -6.81 20.97
N ASN A 173 -3.44 -6.54 21.97
CA ASN A 173 -3.10 -5.77 23.14
C ASN A 173 -2.69 -6.69 24.29
N LYS A 174 -1.38 -6.80 24.55
CA LYS A 174 -0.80 -7.65 25.62
C LYS A 174 -1.42 -7.37 26.98
N ALA A 175 -1.70 -6.10 27.31
CA ALA A 175 -2.30 -5.73 28.58
C ALA A 175 -3.73 -6.28 28.77
N VAL A 176 -4.52 -6.36 27.69
CA VAL A 176 -5.87 -6.97 27.73
C VAL A 176 -5.76 -8.48 27.89
N PHE A 177 -4.84 -9.13 27.17
CA PHE A 177 -4.57 -10.57 27.33
C PHE A 177 -4.18 -10.92 28.77
N ASP A 178 -3.24 -10.16 29.35
CA ASP A 178 -2.79 -10.35 30.73
C ASP A 178 -3.93 -10.13 31.72
N ALA A 179 -4.73 -9.08 31.56
CA ALA A 179 -5.87 -8.80 32.42
C ALA A 179 -6.95 -9.89 32.38
N CYS A 180 -7.05 -10.60 31.23
CA CYS A 180 -7.98 -11.70 31.06
C CYS A 180 -7.37 -13.07 31.45
N GLY A 181 -6.06 -13.15 31.65
CA GLY A 181 -5.34 -14.41 31.90
C GLY A 181 -5.29 -15.30 30.66
N VAL A 182 -5.32 -14.70 29.46
CA VAL A 182 -5.25 -15.39 28.18
C VAL A 182 -3.80 -15.37 27.66
N ALA A 183 -3.29 -16.52 27.21
CA ALA A 183 -1.96 -16.59 26.63
C ALA A 183 -1.91 -15.83 25.28
N TYR A 184 -0.75 -15.23 24.97
CA TYR A 184 -0.56 -14.57 23.68
C TYR A 184 -0.63 -15.56 22.54
N PRO A 185 -1.20 -15.17 21.39
CA PRO A 185 -1.27 -16.04 20.22
C PRO A 185 0.13 -16.33 19.66
N THR A 186 0.26 -17.49 19.04
CA THR A 186 1.47 -17.97 18.36
C THR A 186 1.11 -18.46 16.96
N ASP A 187 2.12 -18.80 16.14
CA ASP A 187 1.91 -19.35 14.81
C ASP A 187 1.17 -20.72 14.80
N ASN A 188 1.08 -21.37 15.95
CA ASN A 188 0.36 -22.63 16.14
C ASN A 188 -1.03 -22.46 16.76
N THR A 189 -1.44 -21.22 17.07
CA THR A 189 -2.77 -20.96 17.64
C THR A 189 -3.84 -21.29 16.60
N THR A 190 -4.73 -22.20 16.95
CA THR A 190 -5.80 -22.67 16.08
C THR A 190 -7.00 -21.72 16.07
N TYR A 191 -7.89 -21.91 15.10
CA TYR A 191 -9.17 -21.19 15.05
C TYR A 191 -10.01 -21.49 16.31
N GLU A 192 -10.00 -22.73 16.77
CA GLU A 192 -10.70 -23.17 17.98
C GLU A 192 -10.14 -22.51 19.24
N ASP A 193 -8.80 -22.39 19.34
CA ASP A 193 -8.14 -21.66 20.44
C ASP A 193 -8.54 -20.17 20.41
N MET A 194 -8.57 -19.57 19.21
CA MET A 194 -9.02 -18.17 19.06
C MET A 194 -10.47 -17.98 19.52
N LEU A 195 -11.38 -18.90 19.19
CA LEU A 195 -12.77 -18.82 19.67
C LEU A 195 -12.85 -18.86 21.19
N ALA A 196 -12.03 -19.68 21.87
CA ALA A 196 -11.98 -19.72 23.34
C ALA A 196 -11.44 -18.42 23.93
N MET A 197 -10.42 -17.81 23.29
CA MET A 197 -9.92 -16.48 23.66
C MET A 197 -11.02 -15.41 23.57
N LEU A 198 -11.73 -15.39 22.43
CA LEU A 198 -12.81 -14.43 22.16
C LEU A 198 -13.94 -14.53 23.19
N GLU A 199 -14.32 -15.74 23.58
CA GLU A 199 -15.32 -15.96 24.64
C GLU A 199 -14.83 -15.37 25.96
N THR A 200 -13.57 -15.61 26.37
CA THR A 200 -12.97 -15.07 27.58
C THR A 200 -12.95 -13.55 27.58
N PHE A 201 -12.56 -12.92 26.45
CA PHE A 201 -12.56 -11.45 26.34
C PHE A 201 -13.95 -10.87 26.52
N ARG A 202 -14.94 -11.46 25.85
CA ARG A 202 -16.34 -11.04 25.95
C ARG A 202 -16.88 -11.15 27.37
N GLU A 203 -16.60 -12.26 28.09
CA GLU A 203 -16.99 -12.44 29.49
C GLU A 203 -16.37 -11.40 30.42
N LYS A 204 -15.18 -10.89 30.07
CA LYS A 204 -14.50 -9.82 30.80
C LYS A 204 -14.89 -8.40 30.35
N GLY A 205 -15.80 -8.28 29.38
CA GLY A 205 -16.32 -6.99 28.90
C GLY A 205 -15.47 -6.31 27.83
N TYR A 206 -14.54 -7.05 27.20
CA TYR A 206 -13.76 -6.55 26.08
C TYR A 206 -14.35 -6.99 24.75
N VAL A 207 -14.17 -6.16 23.72
CA VAL A 207 -14.38 -6.56 22.33
C VAL A 207 -13.27 -7.54 21.94
N GLY A 208 -13.62 -8.66 21.33
CA GLY A 208 -12.63 -9.65 20.91
C GLY A 208 -11.73 -9.14 19.80
N ILE A 209 -12.35 -8.74 18.66
CA ILE A 209 -11.65 -8.21 17.49
C ILE A 209 -12.30 -6.89 17.10
N SER A 210 -11.53 -5.81 17.17
CA SER A 210 -11.97 -4.52 16.67
C SER A 210 -11.89 -4.53 15.15
N GLN A 211 -13.04 -4.40 14.51
CA GLN A 211 -13.24 -4.36 13.08
C GLN A 211 -14.60 -3.75 12.80
N GLY A 212 -14.73 -2.99 11.70
CA GLY A 212 -16.01 -2.41 11.28
C GLY A 212 -16.34 -2.78 9.84
N ALA A 213 -17.60 -2.71 9.45
CA ALA A 213 -18.11 -3.08 8.14
C ALA A 213 -18.53 -1.89 7.28
N LEU A 214 -18.47 -0.66 7.80
CA LEU A 214 -18.85 0.53 7.02
C LEU A 214 -17.93 0.79 5.83
N THR A 215 -16.69 0.29 5.89
CA THR A 215 -15.70 0.36 4.81
C THR A 215 -15.23 -1.05 4.43
N ASN A 216 -15.21 -1.33 3.13
CA ASN A 216 -14.98 -2.69 2.62
C ASN A 216 -13.59 -3.25 2.93
N TYR A 217 -12.56 -2.41 3.09
CA TYR A 217 -11.18 -2.84 3.29
C TYR A 217 -10.82 -3.31 4.71
N SER A 218 -11.77 -3.48 5.62
CA SER A 218 -11.51 -3.94 7.00
C SER A 218 -11.34 -5.46 7.15
N LEU A 219 -11.25 -6.21 6.06
CA LEU A 219 -11.19 -7.69 6.07
C LEU A 219 -9.77 -8.29 5.96
N TRP A 220 -8.74 -7.50 6.15
CA TRP A 220 -7.34 -7.82 5.81
C TRP A 220 -6.84 -9.20 6.25
N CYS A 221 -6.98 -9.56 7.52
CA CYS A 221 -6.55 -10.85 8.04
C CYS A 221 -7.34 -12.01 7.42
N TRP A 222 -8.63 -11.81 7.23
CA TRP A 222 -9.52 -12.84 6.72
C TRP A 222 -9.30 -13.10 5.23
N LEU A 223 -9.00 -12.07 4.45
CA LEU A 223 -8.64 -12.23 3.04
C LEU A 223 -7.32 -13.00 2.89
N GLY A 224 -6.35 -12.75 3.76
CA GLY A 224 -5.12 -13.55 3.82
C GLY A 224 -5.37 -15.00 4.18
N SER A 225 -6.40 -15.28 4.98
CA SER A 225 -6.77 -16.64 5.39
C SER A 225 -7.23 -17.53 4.23
N PHE A 226 -7.65 -16.96 3.09
CA PHE A 226 -7.96 -17.76 1.88
C PHE A 226 -6.78 -18.58 1.38
N ASN A 227 -5.53 -18.07 1.57
CA ASN A 227 -4.33 -18.82 1.19
C ASN A 227 -4.15 -20.11 2.02
N ARG A 228 -4.65 -20.11 3.27
CA ARG A 228 -4.67 -21.31 4.13
C ARG A 228 -5.72 -22.35 3.72
N TYR A 229 -6.52 -22.02 2.70
CA TYR A 229 -7.46 -22.92 2.04
C TYR A 229 -7.13 -23.13 0.57
N GLY A 230 -5.89 -22.82 0.14
CA GLY A 230 -5.38 -23.09 -1.20
C GLY A 230 -5.95 -22.15 -2.26
N TYR A 231 -6.02 -20.85 -1.96
CA TYR A 231 -6.58 -19.86 -2.89
C TYR A 231 -5.84 -19.87 -4.22
N SER A 232 -4.52 -19.79 -4.20
CA SER A 232 -3.70 -19.72 -5.41
C SER A 232 -3.86 -20.93 -6.34
N GLU A 233 -4.09 -22.12 -5.76
CA GLU A 233 -4.26 -23.36 -6.52
C GLU A 233 -5.67 -23.51 -7.11
N LYS A 234 -6.67 -22.87 -6.50
CA LYS A 234 -8.08 -23.08 -6.83
C LYS A 234 -8.68 -21.96 -7.67
N ILE A 235 -8.17 -20.71 -7.53
CA ILE A 235 -8.86 -19.54 -8.07
C ILE A 235 -9.02 -19.56 -9.58
N ASP A 236 -8.02 -20.02 -10.34
CA ASP A 236 -8.11 -20.11 -11.81
C ASP A 236 -9.22 -21.06 -12.27
N SER A 237 -9.47 -22.14 -11.52
CA SER A 237 -10.56 -23.07 -11.80
C SER A 237 -11.93 -22.42 -11.54
N VAL A 238 -12.02 -21.61 -10.48
CA VAL A 238 -13.23 -20.87 -10.14
C VAL A 238 -13.51 -19.78 -11.19
N LEU A 239 -12.51 -19.00 -11.55
CA LEU A 239 -12.63 -17.92 -12.55
C LEU A 239 -12.98 -18.43 -13.96
N SER A 240 -12.53 -19.64 -14.29
CA SER A 240 -12.87 -20.29 -15.57
C SER A 240 -14.18 -21.07 -15.55
N GLY A 241 -14.98 -20.97 -14.48
CA GLY A 241 -16.25 -21.67 -14.34
C GLY A 241 -16.14 -23.20 -14.23
N LYS A 242 -14.93 -23.76 -14.05
CA LYS A 242 -14.72 -25.21 -13.85
C LYS A 242 -15.07 -25.67 -12.45
N SER A 243 -14.98 -24.78 -11.48
CA SER A 243 -15.44 -24.98 -10.11
C SER A 243 -16.16 -23.72 -9.62
N SER A 244 -16.67 -23.74 -8.39
CA SER A 244 -17.43 -22.65 -7.77
C SER A 244 -16.62 -22.06 -6.60
N PHE A 245 -16.94 -20.87 -6.19
CA PHE A 245 -16.39 -20.25 -4.97
C PHE A 245 -16.73 -21.06 -3.70
N ALA A 246 -17.63 -22.05 -3.82
CA ALA A 246 -17.91 -23.06 -2.79
C ALA A 246 -16.66 -23.85 -2.34
N GLU A 247 -15.56 -23.83 -3.11
CA GLU A 247 -14.26 -24.37 -2.69
C GLU A 247 -13.76 -23.73 -1.37
N PHE A 248 -14.23 -22.53 -1.04
CA PHE A 248 -13.86 -21.77 0.16
C PHE A 248 -14.93 -21.79 1.26
N LYS A 249 -16.00 -22.58 1.12
CA LYS A 249 -17.07 -22.69 2.14
C LYS A 249 -16.53 -22.93 3.56
N PRO A 250 -15.53 -23.82 3.79
CA PRO A 250 -15.03 -24.03 5.15
C PRO A 250 -14.52 -22.76 5.83
N LEU A 251 -13.87 -21.85 5.08
CA LEU A 251 -13.47 -20.54 5.60
C LEU A 251 -14.68 -19.62 5.82
N LEU A 252 -15.61 -19.57 4.85
CA LEU A 252 -16.80 -18.75 4.97
C LEU A 252 -17.67 -19.15 6.17
N ASP A 253 -17.82 -20.45 6.46
CA ASP A 253 -18.49 -20.97 7.65
C ASP A 253 -17.83 -20.44 8.94
N LYS A 254 -16.51 -20.39 8.99
CA LYS A 254 -15.77 -19.86 10.13
C LYS A 254 -15.96 -18.34 10.29
N LEU A 255 -15.99 -17.60 9.19
CA LEU A 255 -16.24 -16.14 9.24
C LEU A 255 -17.67 -15.84 9.72
N ALA A 256 -18.67 -16.61 9.26
CA ALA A 256 -20.05 -16.54 9.80
C ALA A 256 -20.06 -16.82 11.31
N GLN A 257 -19.36 -17.87 11.74
CA GLN A 257 -19.28 -18.25 13.16
C GLN A 257 -18.65 -17.14 14.03
N LEU A 258 -17.65 -16.39 13.54
CA LEU A 258 -17.10 -15.24 14.28
C LEU A 258 -18.18 -14.19 14.57
N GLY A 259 -19.01 -13.87 13.58
CA GLY A 259 -20.15 -12.98 13.75
C GLY A 259 -21.15 -13.51 14.77
N GLU A 260 -21.59 -14.76 14.63
CA GLU A 260 -22.53 -15.44 15.54
C GLU A 260 -22.02 -15.50 16.99
N LYS A 261 -20.71 -15.68 17.18
CA LYS A 261 -20.07 -15.71 18.50
C LYS A 261 -19.82 -14.33 19.12
N GLY A 262 -20.17 -13.25 18.41
CA GLY A 262 -19.96 -11.89 18.89
C GLY A 262 -18.49 -11.52 19.03
N ALA A 263 -17.69 -11.93 18.07
CA ALA A 263 -16.24 -11.62 18.03
C ALA A 263 -15.98 -10.13 17.86
N PHE A 264 -16.91 -9.40 17.21
CA PHE A 264 -16.79 -8.00 16.79
C PHE A 264 -17.61 -7.05 17.67
N PRO A 265 -17.42 -5.72 17.55
CA PRO A 265 -18.28 -4.73 18.26
C PRO A 265 -19.77 -4.92 17.93
N GLU A 266 -20.66 -4.63 18.89
CA GLU A 266 -22.12 -4.73 18.68
C GLU A 266 -22.61 -3.86 17.51
N ASN A 267 -21.95 -2.73 17.27
CA ASN A 267 -22.24 -1.80 16.17
C ASN A 267 -21.38 -2.04 14.93
N TYR A 268 -20.87 -3.26 14.74
CA TYR A 268 -19.99 -3.70 13.64
C TYR A 268 -20.37 -3.14 12.27
N SER A 269 -21.66 -3.21 11.90
CA SER A 269 -22.16 -2.79 10.59
C SER A 269 -22.16 -1.27 10.36
N THR A 270 -21.90 -0.46 11.38
CA THR A 270 -22.03 1.01 11.33
C THR A 270 -20.75 1.77 11.66
N ILE A 271 -19.69 1.08 12.08
CA ILE A 271 -18.39 1.70 12.34
C ILE A 271 -17.44 1.46 11.18
N ASP A 272 -16.57 2.43 10.96
CA ASP A 272 -15.53 2.35 9.97
C ASP A 272 -14.21 1.81 10.55
N TYR A 273 -13.19 1.76 9.71
CA TYR A 273 -11.85 1.32 10.07
C TYR A 273 -11.21 2.19 11.17
N PHE A 274 -11.40 3.51 11.12
CA PHE A 274 -10.78 4.44 12.08
C PHE A 274 -11.46 4.38 13.44
N GLU A 275 -12.77 4.23 13.49
CA GLU A 275 -13.51 4.00 14.72
C GLU A 275 -13.13 2.67 15.36
N ALA A 276 -12.96 1.62 14.54
CA ALA A 276 -12.45 0.32 15.01
C ALA A 276 -11.03 0.44 15.57
N LYS A 277 -10.15 1.19 14.91
CA LYS A 277 -8.79 1.48 15.39
C LYS A 277 -8.81 2.22 16.73
N ASP A 278 -9.68 3.19 16.90
CA ASP A 278 -9.80 3.95 18.14
C ASP A 278 -10.29 3.08 19.32
N LEU A 279 -11.17 2.11 19.09
CA LEU A 279 -11.56 1.12 20.12
C LEU A 279 -10.35 0.30 20.61
N PHE A 280 -9.49 -0.12 19.69
CA PHE A 280 -8.27 -0.86 20.02
C PHE A 280 -7.25 0.00 20.78
N LYS A 281 -6.99 1.22 20.29
CA LYS A 281 -6.10 2.20 20.94
C LYS A 281 -6.55 2.57 22.34
N ALA A 282 -7.87 2.64 22.58
CA ALA A 282 -8.45 2.90 23.90
C ALA A 282 -8.34 1.70 24.86
N GLY A 283 -7.80 0.56 24.41
CA GLY A 283 -7.71 -0.66 25.23
C GLY A 283 -9.06 -1.34 25.46
N SER A 284 -10.08 -1.03 24.64
CA SER A 284 -11.43 -1.62 24.75
C SER A 284 -11.57 -2.92 23.96
N ALA A 285 -10.61 -3.23 23.09
CA ALA A 285 -10.57 -4.45 22.29
C ALA A 285 -9.27 -5.21 22.52
N ALA A 286 -9.35 -6.55 22.48
CA ALA A 286 -8.20 -7.42 22.62
C ALA A 286 -7.35 -7.50 21.35
N MET A 287 -7.98 -7.48 20.17
CA MET A 287 -7.32 -7.55 18.87
C MET A 287 -7.90 -6.51 17.90
N PHE A 288 -7.13 -6.20 16.84
CA PHE A 288 -7.53 -5.27 15.78
C PHE A 288 -7.10 -5.84 14.41
N ASN A 289 -8.06 -5.99 13.50
CA ASN A 289 -7.81 -6.47 12.15
C ASN A 289 -7.32 -5.31 11.27
N ALA A 290 -6.02 -5.32 10.98
CA ALA A 290 -5.36 -4.23 10.26
C ALA A 290 -4.04 -4.69 9.63
N GLY A 291 -3.22 -3.74 9.20
CA GLY A 291 -1.90 -3.99 8.64
C GLY A 291 -0.78 -3.26 9.35
N ALA A 292 0.43 -3.52 8.88
CA ALA A 292 1.66 -2.96 9.43
C ALA A 292 1.74 -1.42 9.33
N TRP A 293 0.97 -0.80 8.43
CA TRP A 293 0.86 0.66 8.33
C TRP A 293 0.35 1.34 9.61
N ASP A 294 -0.27 0.59 10.52
CA ASP A 294 -0.70 1.11 11.82
C ASP A 294 0.37 0.97 12.92
N ALA A 295 1.55 0.41 12.63
CA ALA A 295 2.59 0.14 13.63
C ALA A 295 2.91 1.37 14.49
N ALA A 296 3.14 2.53 13.88
CA ALA A 296 3.42 3.77 14.60
C ALA A 296 2.23 4.18 15.49
N THR A 297 1.01 4.14 14.95
CA THR A 297 -0.20 4.58 15.64
C THR A 297 -0.57 3.69 16.83
N VAL A 298 -0.43 2.36 16.69
CA VAL A 298 -0.71 1.43 17.80
C VAL A 298 0.38 1.49 18.87
N THR A 299 1.64 1.69 18.48
CA THR A 299 2.75 1.91 19.42
C THR A 299 2.57 3.18 20.23
N GLU A 300 2.18 4.29 19.60
CA GLU A 300 1.90 5.55 20.29
C GLU A 300 0.89 5.39 21.42
N SER A 301 -0.12 4.52 21.23
CA SER A 301 -1.20 4.33 22.20
C SER A 301 -0.93 3.24 23.23
N LEU A 302 -0.27 2.15 22.84
CA LEU A 302 -0.09 0.94 23.67
C LEU A 302 1.35 0.72 24.14
N GLY A 303 2.33 1.45 23.56
CA GLY A 303 3.75 1.22 23.85
C GLY A 303 4.15 -0.23 23.57
N ASP A 304 4.91 -0.83 24.50
CA ASP A 304 5.38 -2.21 24.40
C ASP A 304 4.27 -3.27 24.60
N ASN A 305 3.04 -2.84 24.93
CA ASN A 305 1.89 -3.75 25.06
C ASN A 305 1.26 -4.13 23.72
N VAL A 306 1.87 -3.78 22.61
CA VAL A 306 1.43 -4.19 21.28
C VAL A 306 2.09 -5.50 20.88
N GLY A 307 1.36 -6.39 20.19
CA GLY A 307 1.88 -7.54 19.49
C GLY A 307 1.20 -7.72 18.15
N PHE A 308 1.81 -8.50 17.26
CA PHE A 308 1.28 -8.77 15.92
C PHE A 308 1.18 -10.28 15.68
N TRP A 309 0.11 -10.70 15.00
CA TRP A 309 -0.17 -12.11 14.75
C TRP A 309 -0.83 -12.29 13.37
N TRP A 310 -0.43 -13.35 12.65
CA TRP A 310 -0.93 -13.67 11.30
C TRP A 310 -2.38 -14.19 11.24
N GLY A 311 -3.03 -14.35 12.40
CA GLY A 311 -4.31 -15.01 12.51
C GLY A 311 -4.19 -16.53 12.70
N PRO A 312 -5.34 -17.22 12.91
CA PRO A 312 -5.37 -18.61 13.32
C PRO A 312 -4.99 -19.59 12.21
N THR A 313 -4.47 -20.76 12.61
CA THR A 313 -4.39 -21.92 11.73
C THR A 313 -5.72 -22.68 11.70
N PHE A 314 -5.96 -23.44 10.63
CA PHE A 314 -7.20 -24.16 10.39
C PHE A 314 -6.91 -25.66 10.24
N SER A 315 -7.46 -26.46 11.15
CA SER A 315 -7.23 -27.91 11.22
C SER A 315 -7.98 -28.73 10.15
N ASP A 316 -8.93 -28.10 9.47
CA ASP A 316 -9.79 -28.69 8.44
C ASP A 316 -9.33 -28.38 7.01
N SER A 317 -8.11 -27.87 6.85
CA SER A 317 -7.49 -27.63 5.55
C SER A 317 -6.16 -28.36 5.42
N ASP A 318 -5.95 -29.00 4.26
CA ASP A 318 -4.68 -29.64 3.90
C ASP A 318 -3.65 -28.66 3.30
N SER A 319 -4.04 -27.40 3.07
CA SER A 319 -3.14 -26.38 2.55
C SER A 319 -2.14 -25.92 3.61
N PRO A 320 -0.97 -25.38 3.22
CA PRO A 320 0.00 -24.84 4.16
C PRO A 320 -0.62 -23.78 5.09
N GLN A 321 -0.44 -23.96 6.40
CA GLN A 321 -0.98 -23.06 7.41
C GLN A 321 -0.03 -21.95 7.84
N SER A 322 1.27 -22.09 7.59
CA SER A 322 2.32 -21.13 7.91
C SER A 322 2.43 -20.02 6.85
N THR A 323 1.31 -19.47 6.39
CA THR A 323 1.29 -18.38 5.42
C THR A 323 1.35 -17.03 6.11
N ILE A 324 2.20 -16.14 5.60
CA ILE A 324 2.18 -14.73 5.97
C ILE A 324 1.33 -13.96 4.97
N ASN A 325 0.65 -12.91 5.45
CA ASN A 325 -0.14 -12.03 4.59
C ASN A 325 0.74 -10.85 4.18
N GLN A 326 1.66 -11.09 3.24
CA GLN A 326 2.50 -10.06 2.62
C GLN A 326 2.21 -10.03 1.12
N PHE A 327 1.92 -8.86 0.58
CA PHE A 327 1.58 -8.66 -0.84
C PHE A 327 2.09 -7.32 -1.36
N ALA A 328 2.18 -7.22 -2.69
CA ALA A 328 2.67 -6.02 -3.35
C ALA A 328 1.73 -4.82 -3.11
N ASN A 329 2.29 -3.68 -2.75
CA ASN A 329 1.61 -2.40 -2.87
C ASN A 329 1.62 -1.96 -4.34
N ALA A 330 0.86 -0.93 -4.70
CA ALA A 330 0.86 -0.33 -6.03
C ALA A 330 2.28 -0.07 -6.55
N PRO A 331 2.52 -0.19 -7.86
CA PRO A 331 3.88 -0.11 -8.39
C PRO A 331 4.38 1.32 -8.57
N PHE A 332 5.69 1.49 -8.43
CA PHE A 332 6.41 2.49 -9.20
C PHE A 332 6.73 1.91 -10.58
N VAL A 333 6.40 2.68 -11.59
CA VAL A 333 6.62 2.35 -13.00
C VAL A 333 7.49 3.40 -13.66
N VAL A 334 8.13 3.03 -14.77
CA VAL A 334 8.98 3.92 -15.57
C VAL A 334 8.31 4.17 -16.91
N SER A 335 8.26 5.42 -17.35
CA SER A 335 7.76 5.79 -18.68
C SER A 335 8.63 5.19 -19.77
N SER A 336 7.99 4.65 -20.82
CA SER A 336 8.71 4.14 -22.00
C SER A 336 9.59 5.20 -22.68
N ALA A 337 9.25 6.49 -22.57
CA ALA A 337 10.02 7.60 -23.11
C ALA A 337 11.44 7.71 -22.51
N VAL A 338 11.66 7.17 -21.33
CA VAL A 338 12.98 7.13 -20.68
C VAL A 338 14.00 6.32 -21.49
N ALA A 339 13.53 5.35 -22.29
CA ALA A 339 14.39 4.57 -23.17
C ALA A 339 15.10 5.38 -24.27
N ASP A 340 14.50 6.51 -24.65
CA ASP A 340 15.01 7.36 -25.74
C ASP A 340 16.12 8.31 -25.28
N ASP A 341 16.36 8.43 -23.97
CA ASP A 341 17.41 9.28 -23.37
C ASP A 341 18.31 8.42 -22.47
N ALA A 342 19.51 8.13 -22.93
CA ALA A 342 20.45 7.29 -22.22
C ALA A 342 20.90 7.86 -20.86
N ALA A 343 20.98 9.20 -20.73
CA ALA A 343 21.35 9.84 -19.47
C ALA A 343 20.20 9.74 -18.44
N LYS A 344 18.96 9.94 -18.90
CA LYS A 344 17.77 9.73 -18.06
C LYS A 344 17.63 8.27 -17.64
N LYS A 345 17.80 7.33 -18.58
CA LYS A 345 17.73 5.89 -18.29
C LYS A 345 18.76 5.49 -17.21
N ASP A 346 19.99 5.98 -17.33
CA ASP A 346 21.05 5.75 -16.34
C ASP A 346 20.64 6.32 -14.97
N ALA A 347 20.19 7.57 -14.92
CA ALA A 347 19.76 8.23 -13.69
C ALA A 347 18.58 7.51 -13.03
N VAL A 348 17.57 7.09 -13.80
CA VAL A 348 16.42 6.31 -13.32
C VAL A 348 16.89 4.97 -12.75
N TYR A 349 17.73 4.22 -13.45
CA TYR A 349 18.22 2.91 -13.00
C TYR A 349 19.08 3.02 -11.74
N ARG A 350 19.91 4.08 -11.61
CA ARG A 350 20.65 4.36 -10.37
C ARG A 350 19.70 4.67 -9.20
N PHE A 351 18.64 5.44 -9.44
CA PHE A 351 17.65 5.71 -8.43
C PHE A 351 16.90 4.44 -8.01
N LEU A 352 16.41 3.62 -8.95
CA LEU A 352 15.76 2.35 -8.64
C LEU A 352 16.68 1.40 -7.87
N LYS A 353 17.98 1.35 -8.26
CA LYS A 353 18.98 0.55 -7.54
C LYS A 353 19.16 1.02 -6.09
N PHE A 354 19.19 2.32 -5.86
CA PHE A 354 19.25 2.89 -4.52
C PHE A 354 17.97 2.58 -3.74
N PHE A 355 16.81 2.84 -4.34
CA PHE A 355 15.50 2.72 -3.69
C PHE A 355 15.17 1.28 -3.28
N TYR A 356 15.40 0.33 -4.20
CA TYR A 356 15.15 -1.11 -3.93
C TYR A 356 16.35 -1.83 -3.31
N GLY A 357 17.48 -1.16 -3.15
CA GLY A 357 18.67 -1.64 -2.47
C GLY A 357 18.59 -1.49 -0.94
N LYS A 358 19.67 -1.91 -0.25
CA LYS A 358 19.74 -1.84 1.21
C LYS A 358 19.58 -0.42 1.75
N GLU A 359 20.15 0.58 1.08
CA GLU A 359 20.07 1.97 1.49
C GLU A 359 18.62 2.47 1.53
N GLY A 360 17.86 2.23 0.47
CA GLY A 360 16.44 2.57 0.41
C GLY A 360 15.62 1.78 1.41
N ALA A 361 15.86 0.47 1.53
CA ALA A 361 15.18 -0.38 2.49
C ALA A 361 15.44 0.05 3.95
N THR A 362 16.67 0.50 4.28
CA THR A 362 16.99 1.06 5.59
C THR A 362 16.18 2.32 5.86
N ILE A 363 16.14 3.25 4.90
CA ILE A 363 15.34 4.48 5.04
C ILE A 363 13.86 4.14 5.25
N MET A 364 13.31 3.21 4.46
CA MET A 364 11.92 2.79 4.63
C MET A 364 11.68 2.21 6.02
N SER A 365 12.58 1.36 6.50
CA SER A 365 12.53 0.80 7.86
C SER A 365 12.55 1.87 8.94
N ASP A 366 13.39 2.91 8.81
CA ASP A 366 13.47 4.03 9.77
C ASP A 366 12.13 4.78 9.91
N TYR A 367 11.30 4.75 8.87
CA TYR A 367 9.94 5.29 8.87
C TYR A 367 8.84 4.24 9.08
N SER A 368 9.17 3.05 9.61
CA SER A 368 8.23 1.96 9.87
C SER A 368 7.49 1.47 8.63
N THR A 369 8.10 1.59 7.47
CA THR A 369 7.57 1.10 6.19
C THR A 369 8.35 -0.13 5.74
N PHE A 370 7.63 -1.17 5.30
CA PHE A 370 8.25 -2.40 4.80
C PHE A 370 8.60 -2.26 3.32
N SER A 371 9.88 -2.33 3.03
CA SER A 371 10.40 -2.28 1.67
C SER A 371 9.94 -3.47 0.84
N THR A 372 10.01 -3.33 -0.49
CA THR A 372 9.69 -4.39 -1.44
C THR A 372 10.72 -5.53 -1.37
N ALA A 373 11.98 -5.18 -1.19
CA ALA A 373 13.07 -6.12 -1.04
C ALA A 373 13.33 -6.42 0.45
N ASN A 374 13.41 -7.70 0.80
CA ASN A 374 13.66 -8.16 2.17
C ASN A 374 15.17 -8.35 2.39
N TYR A 375 15.73 -7.61 3.33
CA TYR A 375 17.13 -7.71 3.75
C TYR A 375 17.19 -8.06 5.23
N ASP A 376 17.99 -9.08 5.59
CA ASP A 376 18.10 -9.56 6.98
C ASP A 376 18.95 -8.64 7.88
N ASP A 377 19.76 -7.74 7.30
CA ASP A 377 20.78 -6.95 7.97
C ASP A 377 20.69 -5.45 7.65
N LEU A 378 19.50 -4.89 7.83
CA LEU A 378 19.30 -3.44 7.73
C LEU A 378 19.92 -2.73 8.94
N ASP A 379 20.67 -1.66 8.68
CA ASP A 379 21.21 -0.76 9.71
C ASP A 379 20.17 0.33 10.04
N SER A 380 19.03 -0.10 10.58
CA SER A 380 17.92 0.78 10.94
C SER A 380 17.90 1.00 12.45
N ASP A 381 17.77 2.25 12.87
CA ASP A 381 17.62 2.66 14.27
C ASP A 381 16.14 2.68 14.73
N ASN A 382 15.22 2.07 13.97
CA ASN A 382 13.81 2.06 14.29
C ASN A 382 13.53 1.27 15.58
N ASP A 383 13.06 1.97 16.61
CA ASP A 383 12.68 1.43 17.92
C ASP A 383 11.16 1.33 18.12
N ASN A 384 10.37 1.52 17.05
CA ASN A 384 8.92 1.39 17.11
C ASN A 384 8.50 -0.03 17.47
N ALA A 385 7.88 -0.21 18.63
CA ALA A 385 7.53 -1.53 19.18
C ALA A 385 6.61 -2.34 18.22
N GLY A 386 5.61 -1.68 17.59
CA GLY A 386 4.72 -2.34 16.63
C GLY A 386 5.48 -2.79 15.38
N PHE A 387 6.34 -1.93 14.82
CA PHE A 387 7.15 -2.30 13.67
C PHE A 387 8.03 -3.53 13.99
N LEU A 388 8.71 -3.52 15.13
CA LEU A 388 9.55 -4.64 15.58
C LEU A 388 8.77 -5.94 15.81
N GLU A 389 7.52 -5.87 16.28
CA GLU A 389 6.67 -7.06 16.39
C GLU A 389 6.33 -7.65 15.02
N VAL A 390 6.11 -6.83 13.98
CA VAL A 390 5.91 -7.31 12.60
C VAL A 390 7.21 -7.90 12.04
N VAL A 391 8.36 -7.23 12.22
CA VAL A 391 9.68 -7.76 11.82
C VAL A 391 9.94 -9.12 12.46
N LYS A 392 9.65 -9.26 13.76
CA LYS A 392 9.76 -10.53 14.47
C LYS A 392 8.82 -11.59 13.90
N ALA A 393 7.58 -11.24 13.56
CA ALA A 393 6.64 -12.16 12.95
C ALA A 393 7.10 -12.63 11.55
N LEU A 394 7.72 -11.76 10.76
CA LEU A 394 8.34 -12.11 9.48
C LEU A 394 9.54 -13.04 9.65
N GLY A 395 10.35 -12.85 10.69
CA GLY A 395 11.57 -13.62 10.96
C GLY A 395 11.38 -15.00 11.58
N ASN A 396 10.16 -15.39 11.94
CA ASN A 396 9.88 -16.65 12.64
C ASN A 396 10.07 -17.95 11.81
N GLY A 397 10.56 -17.85 10.56
CA GLY A 397 10.97 -19.00 9.73
C GLY A 397 9.84 -19.91 9.21
N ASN A 398 8.59 -19.61 9.52
CA ASN A 398 7.41 -20.38 9.11
C ASN A 398 6.76 -19.80 7.85
N THR A 399 7.53 -19.26 6.95
CA THR A 399 6.98 -18.38 5.95
C THR A 399 7.01 -18.99 4.56
N SER A 400 5.94 -19.58 4.15
CA SER A 400 5.61 -19.47 2.75
C SER A 400 4.93 -18.10 2.57
N ALA A 401 5.54 -17.20 1.80
CA ALA A 401 4.93 -15.93 1.50
C ALA A 401 3.52 -16.14 0.98
N SER A 402 2.59 -15.41 1.54
CA SER A 402 1.25 -15.34 1.01
C SER A 402 1.28 -14.49 -0.25
N PHE A 403 0.55 -14.90 -1.23
CA PHE A 403 0.46 -14.26 -2.50
C PHE A 403 -0.85 -13.51 -2.62
N ALA A 404 -1.30 -13.12 -3.64
CA ALA A 404 -2.50 -12.39 -3.94
C ALA A 404 -3.61 -12.55 -2.88
N GLN A 405 -4.11 -11.45 -2.39
CA GLN A 405 -5.41 -11.46 -1.73
C GLN A 405 -6.50 -11.60 -2.81
N PRO A 406 -7.65 -12.24 -2.52
CA PRO A 406 -8.73 -12.35 -3.49
C PRO A 406 -9.05 -11.04 -4.17
N VAL A 407 -9.06 -9.96 -3.42
CA VAL A 407 -9.46 -8.63 -3.91
C VAL A 407 -8.40 -7.90 -4.76
N SER A 408 -7.11 -8.20 -4.58
CA SER A 408 -6.05 -7.58 -5.39
C SER A 408 -5.73 -8.32 -6.68
N SER A 409 -6.15 -9.59 -6.77
CA SER A 409 -5.92 -10.44 -7.95
C SER A 409 -7.13 -10.53 -8.90
N LEU A 410 -8.27 -9.96 -8.50
CA LEU A 410 -9.51 -10.05 -9.26
C LEU A 410 -9.97 -8.68 -9.78
N PRO A 411 -10.75 -8.64 -10.87
CA PRO A 411 -11.41 -7.42 -11.29
C PRO A 411 -12.21 -6.77 -10.15
N SER A 412 -12.19 -5.46 -10.05
CA SER A 412 -12.85 -4.70 -8.97
C SER A 412 -14.33 -5.07 -8.81
N SER A 413 -15.02 -5.34 -9.92
CA SER A 413 -16.43 -5.78 -9.91
C SER A 413 -16.70 -7.10 -9.20
N VAL A 414 -15.69 -7.99 -9.11
CA VAL A 414 -15.77 -9.23 -8.34
C VAL A 414 -15.23 -9.01 -6.93
N ALA A 415 -14.16 -8.25 -6.79
CA ALA A 415 -13.56 -7.94 -5.50
C ALA A 415 -14.56 -7.25 -4.55
N GLU A 416 -15.31 -6.25 -5.04
CA GLU A 416 -16.37 -5.58 -4.27
C GLU A 416 -17.44 -6.56 -3.79
N VAL A 417 -17.90 -7.48 -4.65
CA VAL A 417 -18.88 -8.49 -4.27
C VAL A 417 -18.33 -9.44 -3.20
N ILE A 418 -17.04 -9.80 -3.27
CA ILE A 418 -16.40 -10.62 -2.22
C ILE A 418 -16.41 -9.87 -0.87
N TYR A 419 -16.03 -8.58 -0.86
CA TYR A 419 -16.09 -7.77 0.35
C TYR A 419 -17.50 -7.72 0.94
N ASP A 420 -18.48 -7.35 0.13
CA ASP A 420 -19.88 -7.17 0.56
C ASP A 420 -20.48 -8.50 1.04
N SER A 421 -20.20 -9.60 0.35
CA SER A 421 -20.68 -10.93 0.73
C SER A 421 -20.09 -11.41 2.06
N ILE A 422 -18.77 -11.19 2.29
CA ILE A 422 -18.13 -11.54 3.56
C ILE A 422 -18.65 -10.65 4.70
N GLN A 423 -18.82 -9.35 4.49
CA GLN A 423 -19.38 -8.45 5.49
C GLN A 423 -20.81 -8.81 5.83
N SER A 424 -21.63 -9.14 4.82
CA SER A 424 -23.01 -9.60 4.99
C SER A 424 -23.08 -10.93 5.73
N LEU A 425 -22.15 -11.83 5.48
CA LEU A 425 -22.01 -13.10 6.17
C LEU A 425 -21.69 -12.92 7.66
N ILE A 426 -20.68 -12.11 7.97
CA ILE A 426 -20.26 -11.80 9.36
C ILE A 426 -21.40 -11.10 10.14
N SER A 427 -22.14 -10.21 9.49
CA SER A 427 -23.29 -9.53 10.12
C SER A 427 -24.53 -10.41 10.27
N GLY A 428 -24.53 -11.62 9.69
CA GLY A 428 -25.67 -12.55 9.69
C GLY A 428 -26.77 -12.18 8.70
N SER A 429 -26.51 -11.25 7.76
CA SER A 429 -27.46 -10.86 6.71
C SER A 429 -27.50 -11.88 5.56
N PHE A 430 -26.40 -12.61 5.31
CA PHE A 430 -26.27 -13.69 4.36
C PHE A 430 -26.01 -15.01 5.07
N THR A 431 -26.49 -16.09 4.45
CA THR A 431 -25.95 -17.44 4.70
C THR A 431 -24.69 -17.68 3.87
N VAL A 432 -23.93 -18.71 4.18
CA VAL A 432 -22.75 -19.10 3.37
C VAL A 432 -23.15 -19.44 1.93
N ASP A 433 -24.32 -20.04 1.73
CA ASP A 433 -24.84 -20.35 0.38
C ASP A 433 -25.20 -19.06 -0.38
N ASP A 434 -25.76 -18.04 0.28
CA ASP A 434 -26.04 -16.73 -0.34
C ASP A 434 -24.73 -16.06 -0.78
N ALA A 435 -23.70 -16.04 0.09
CA ALA A 435 -22.40 -15.45 -0.23
C ALA A 435 -21.73 -16.14 -1.42
N VAL A 436 -21.73 -17.47 -1.45
CA VAL A 436 -21.18 -18.24 -2.57
C VAL A 436 -21.94 -17.94 -3.87
N ALA A 437 -23.27 -17.92 -3.82
CA ALA A 437 -24.10 -17.68 -5.00
C ALA A 437 -23.90 -16.27 -5.56
N ASP A 438 -23.73 -15.26 -4.71
CA ASP A 438 -23.51 -13.89 -5.12
C ASP A 438 -22.13 -13.70 -5.78
N ILE A 439 -21.08 -14.29 -5.19
CA ILE A 439 -19.72 -14.26 -5.75
C ILE A 439 -19.64 -15.03 -7.08
N ASP A 440 -20.23 -16.23 -7.16
CA ASP A 440 -20.27 -17.01 -8.41
C ASP A 440 -21.03 -16.27 -9.52
N ALA A 441 -22.12 -15.57 -9.16
CA ALA A 441 -22.85 -14.72 -10.11
C ALA A 441 -22.02 -13.53 -10.59
N ALA A 442 -21.17 -12.94 -9.75
CA ALA A 442 -20.25 -11.87 -10.17
C ALA A 442 -19.15 -12.39 -11.11
N ILE A 443 -18.58 -13.55 -10.80
CA ILE A 443 -17.57 -14.19 -11.64
C ILE A 443 -18.16 -14.54 -13.02
N SER A 444 -19.38 -15.08 -13.09
CA SER A 444 -20.03 -15.44 -14.35
C SER A 444 -20.29 -14.26 -15.30
N ARG A 445 -20.21 -13.03 -14.80
CA ARG A 445 -20.33 -11.81 -15.62
C ARG A 445 -19.02 -11.35 -16.26
N LEU A 446 -17.90 -12.00 -15.93
CA LEU A 446 -16.58 -11.71 -16.52
C LEU A 446 -16.43 -12.32 -17.92
N GLU A 447 -17.27 -13.26 -18.30
CA GLU A 447 -17.35 -13.86 -19.63
C GLU A 447 -18.11 -12.93 -20.61
#